data_66e6f51c371652b4d509373fa85ad7c6
#
_entry.id   66e6f51c371652b4d509373fa85ad7c6
#
_cell.length_a   1.000
_cell.length_b   1.000
_cell.length_c   1.000
_cell.angle_alpha   90.00
_cell.angle_beta   90.00
_cell.angle_gamma   90.00
#
_symmetry.space_group_name_H-M   'P 1'
#
loop_
_entity.id
_entity.type
_entity.pdbx_description
1 polymer ?
#
loop_
_entity_poly.entity_id
_entity_poly.type
_entity_poly.pdbx_seq_one_letter_code
_entity_poly.pdbx_strand_id
1 'polypeptide(L)' 'MDSIEQHIEKDKEILQDPTVSPQMRRHIEGELHDLEEYVEHHKEEIEA' A
#
# COMPACT_ATOMS: atom_id res chain seq x y z
N MET A 1 -6.86 15.56 -0.89
CA MET A 1 -7.21 14.14 -0.78
C MET A 1 -6.10 13.29 -1.38
N ASP A 2 -5.61 12.34 -0.62
CA ASP A 2 -4.52 11.50 -1.09
C ASP A 2 -5.02 10.44 -2.06
N SER A 3 -4.29 10.26 -3.15
CA SER A 3 -4.60 9.19 -4.09
C SER A 3 -4.13 7.85 -3.52
N ILE A 4 -4.62 6.76 -4.12
CA ILE A 4 -4.20 5.42 -3.71
C ILE A 4 -2.70 5.25 -3.92
N GLU A 5 -2.18 5.82 -4.98
CA GLU A 5 -0.75 5.75 -5.27
C GLU A 5 0.08 6.44 -4.19
N GLN A 6 -0.37 7.60 -3.73
CA GLN A 6 0.30 8.31 -2.65
C GLN A 6 0.26 7.51 -1.35
N HIS A 7 -0.86 6.85 -1.11
CA HIS A 7 -0.99 6.02 0.08
C HIS A 7 -0.02 4.84 0.04
N ILE A 8 0.12 4.23 -1.12
CA ILE A 8 1.06 3.12 -1.31
C ILE A 8 2.50 3.59 -1.08
N GLU A 9 2.85 4.75 -1.60
CA GLU A 9 4.18 5.30 -1.39
C GLU A 9 4.46 5.57 0.08
N LYS A 10 3.47 6.12 0.78
CA LYS A 10 3.60 6.38 2.21
C LYS A 10 3.82 5.10 2.99
N ASP A 11 3.07 4.06 2.66
CA ASP A 11 3.22 2.76 3.32
C ASP A 11 4.61 2.18 3.07
N LYS A 12 5.12 2.32 1.86
CA LYS A 12 6.45 1.85 1.54
C LYS A 12 7.53 2.59 2.33
N GLU A 13 7.35 3.89 2.52
CA GLU A 13 8.26 4.67 3.34
C GLU A 13 8.27 4.19 4.79
N ILE A 14 7.09 3.91 5.32
CA ILE A 14 6.97 3.40 6.68
C ILE A 14 7.70 2.07 6.83
N LEU A 15 7.58 1.21 5.82
CA LEU A 15 8.24 -0.10 5.85
C LEU A 15 9.76 0.01 5.81
N GLN A 16 10.28 1.11 5.25
CA GLN A 16 11.72 1.33 5.20
C GLN A 16 12.27 1.94 6.49
N ASP A 17 11.40 2.41 7.36
CA ASP A 17 11.80 3.03 8.61
C ASP A 17 12.22 1.97 9.63
N PRO A 18 13.48 1.99 10.10
CA PRO A 18 13.95 0.98 11.05
C PRO A 18 13.35 1.14 12.44
N THR A 19 12.70 2.28 12.73
CA THR A 19 12.10 2.52 14.04
C THR A 19 10.68 1.98 14.14
N VAL A 20 10.11 1.52 13.04
CA VAL A 20 8.76 0.96 13.04
C VAL A 20 8.76 -0.41 13.69
N SER A 21 7.77 -0.65 14.57
CA SER A 21 7.67 -1.93 15.28
C SER A 21 7.31 -3.06 14.32
N PRO A 22 7.67 -4.32 14.68
CA PRO A 22 7.32 -5.47 13.84
C PRO A 22 5.82 -5.62 13.63
N GLN A 23 5.02 -5.27 14.62
CA GLN A 23 3.57 -5.35 14.51
C GLN A 23 3.05 -4.36 13.48
N MET A 24 3.54 -3.13 13.54
CA MET A 24 3.16 -2.09 12.58
C MET A 24 3.60 -2.47 11.18
N ARG A 25 4.80 -2.99 11.05
CA ARG A 25 5.33 -3.42 9.76
C ARG A 25 4.43 -4.48 9.13
N ARG A 26 4.02 -5.45 9.92
CA ARG A 26 3.15 -6.52 9.43
C ARG A 26 1.79 -5.98 9.01
N HIS A 27 1.25 -5.03 9.77
CA HIS A 27 -0.01 -4.39 9.46
C HIS A 27 0.09 -3.62 8.13
N ILE A 28 1.14 -2.84 7.98
CA ILE A 28 1.35 -2.04 6.78
C ILE A 28 1.57 -2.92 5.55
N GLU A 29 2.31 -4.01 5.71
CA GLU A 29 2.52 -4.95 4.61
C GLU A 29 1.20 -5.53 4.11
N GLY A 30 0.30 -5.88 5.02
CA GLY A 30 -1.01 -6.38 4.65
C GLY A 30 -1.84 -5.33 3.92
N GLU A 31 -1.86 -4.11 4.44
CA GLU A 31 -2.56 -3.01 3.81
C GLU A 31 -2.01 -2.72 2.42
N LEU A 32 -0.70 -2.70 2.30
CA LEU A 32 -0.04 -2.42 1.03
C LEU A 32 -0.40 -3.48 -0.01
N HIS A 33 -0.41 -4.73 0.40
CA HIS A 33 -0.78 -5.82 -0.49
C HIS A 33 -2.22 -5.67 -0.98
N ASP A 34 -3.13 -5.32 -0.08
CA ASP A 34 -4.53 -5.13 -0.44
C ASP A 34 -4.70 -3.95 -1.39
N LEU A 35 -4.00 -2.87 -1.14
CA LEU A 35 -4.07 -1.69 -1.99
C LEU A 35 -3.53 -1.97 -3.39
N GLU A 36 -2.42 -2.68 -3.48
CA GLU A 36 -1.85 -3.03 -4.77
C GLU A 36 -2.77 -3.94 -5.55
N GLU A 37 -3.40 -4.88 -4.87
CA GLU A 37 -4.36 -5.78 -5.50
C GLU A 37 -5.58 -5.02 -6.00
N TYR A 38 -6.06 -4.08 -5.20
CA TYR A 38 -7.19 -3.25 -5.60
C TYR A 38 -6.86 -2.43 -6.86
N VAL A 39 -5.69 -1.83 -6.89
CA VAL A 39 -5.27 -1.03 -8.04
C VAL A 39 -5.17 -1.88 -9.30
N GLU A 40 -4.64 -3.08 -9.16
CA GLU A 40 -4.50 -3.99 -10.29
C GLU A 40 -5.86 -4.39 -10.86
N HIS A 41 -6.80 -4.73 -10.00
CA HIS A 41 -8.15 -5.09 -10.46
C HIS A 41 -8.86 -3.91 -11.08
N HIS A 42 -8.73 -2.74 -10.47
CA HIS A 42 -9.36 -1.54 -10.99
C HIS A 42 -8.81 -1.15 -12.35
N LYS A 43 -7.52 -1.37 -12.54
CA LYS A 43 -6.87 -1.08 -13.81
C LYS A 43 -7.42 -1.97 -14.92
N GLU A 44 -7.65 -3.25 -14.61
CA GLU A 44 -8.21 -4.18 -15.58
C GLU A 44 -9.62 -3.76 -16.00
N GLU A 45 -10.42 -3.29 -15.05
CA GLU A 45 -11.78 -2.83 -15.34
C GLU A 45 -11.77 -1.61 -16.26
N ILE A 46 -10.81 -0.71 -16.06
CA ILE A 46 -10.72 0.49 -16.87
C ILE A 46 -10.33 0.16 -18.31
N GLU A 47 -9.49 -0.84 -18.49
CA GLU A 47 -9.05 -1.26 -19.81
C GLU A 47 -10.11 -2.04 -20.56
N ALA A 48 -10.99 -2.65 -19.83
CA ALA A 48 -12.09 -3.41 -20.45
C ALA A 48 -13.19 -2.48 -20.91
#